data_ac2e2340cdca20c044808306b4949b31
#
_entry.id   ac2e2340cdca20c044808306b4949b31
#
_cell.length_a   1.000
_cell.length_b   1.000
_cell.length_c   1.000
_cell.angle_alpha   90.00
_cell.angle_beta   90.00
_cell.angle_gamma   90.00
#
_symmetry.space_group_name_H-M   'P 1'
#
loop_
_entity.id
_entity.type
_entity.pdbx_description
1 polymer ?
#
loop_
_entity_poly.entity_id
_entity_poly.type
_entity_poly.pdbx_seq_one_letter_code
_entity_poly.pdbx_strand_id
1 'polypeptide(L)'
;MFRTFEVSDPALSPPGLHFVTVKSAALGQRADLLLFVPHQAAALQDVPLVLLLHGVYGSHWAWAFKGGAHLTAQRLIDSGAIPPLVLAMPSDGLWGDGSGYVPHAEQDFERWIIDEVPAAACEACSACSPVSPLCIAGLSMGGFGALRLAGRYPQRFVAAAGHSSVTEAAQLDPLMAETRAGWAAAPADTSVISALRSARAPLPALHLDCGRDDPLIEANRRLHAELQAAGIAHRYAEHDGGHHWAYWARHLEDTLRFFGQALLNRTPTS
;
A
#
# COMPACT_ATOMS: atom_id res chain seq x y z
N MET A 1 -15.88 -10.52 -10.16
CA MET A 1 -17.00 -9.60 -10.51
C MET A 1 -17.73 -9.26 -9.23
N PHE A 2 -17.80 -7.98 -8.89
CA PHE A 2 -18.50 -7.48 -7.70
C PHE A 2 -20.01 -7.53 -7.89
N ARG A 3 -20.76 -7.71 -6.78
CA ARG A 3 -22.23 -7.64 -6.83
C ARG A 3 -22.73 -6.24 -7.20
N THR A 4 -22.07 -5.20 -6.71
CA THR A 4 -22.30 -3.81 -7.07
C THR A 4 -20.94 -3.15 -7.28
N PHE A 5 -20.86 -2.33 -8.32
CA PHE A 5 -19.67 -1.62 -8.73
C PHE A 5 -20.08 -0.25 -9.27
N GLU A 6 -19.62 0.80 -8.62
CA GLU A 6 -19.91 2.18 -8.97
C GLU A 6 -18.61 2.94 -9.19
N VAL A 7 -18.56 3.74 -10.24
CA VAL A 7 -17.43 4.61 -10.56
C VAL A 7 -17.93 6.02 -10.79
N SER A 8 -17.22 7.01 -10.28
CA SER A 8 -17.54 8.42 -10.51
C SER A 8 -17.45 8.77 -12.00
N ASP A 9 -18.29 9.72 -12.43
CA ASP A 9 -18.24 10.24 -13.80
C ASP A 9 -16.90 10.98 -14.02
N PRO A 10 -16.08 10.56 -15.01
CA PRO A 10 -14.80 11.21 -15.31
C PRO A 10 -14.94 12.69 -15.69
N ALA A 11 -16.09 13.10 -16.26
CA ALA A 11 -16.34 14.50 -16.62
C ALA A 11 -16.55 15.39 -15.38
N LEU A 12 -16.90 14.81 -14.22
CA LEU A 12 -17.17 15.51 -12.97
C LEU A 12 -16.07 15.28 -11.92
N SER A 13 -15.16 14.36 -12.17
CA SER A 13 -14.05 14.05 -11.27
C SER A 13 -12.82 14.91 -11.58
N PRO A 14 -11.94 15.16 -10.60
CA PRO A 14 -10.64 15.75 -10.89
C PRO A 14 -9.86 14.89 -11.91
N PRO A 15 -9.05 15.49 -12.78
CA PRO A 15 -8.35 14.78 -13.86
C PRO A 15 -7.58 13.54 -13.36
N GLY A 16 -7.85 12.39 -13.99
CA GLY A 16 -7.23 11.12 -13.68
C GLY A 16 -7.71 10.44 -12.40
N LEU A 17 -8.57 11.06 -11.60
CA LEU A 17 -9.12 10.45 -10.38
C LEU A 17 -10.47 9.80 -10.64
N HIS A 18 -10.61 8.54 -10.20
CA HIS A 18 -11.83 7.75 -10.26
C HIS A 18 -12.17 7.28 -8.84
N PHE A 19 -13.32 7.71 -8.32
CA PHE A 19 -13.87 7.24 -7.06
C PHE A 19 -14.64 5.96 -7.32
N VAL A 20 -14.25 4.87 -6.68
CA VAL A 20 -14.83 3.54 -6.91
C VAL A 20 -15.42 3.02 -5.60
N THR A 21 -16.66 2.56 -5.65
CA THR A 21 -17.34 1.89 -4.52
C THR A 21 -17.80 0.50 -4.96
N VAL A 22 -17.40 -0.52 -4.23
CA VAL A 22 -17.78 -1.91 -4.52
C VAL A 22 -18.48 -2.56 -3.33
N LYS A 23 -19.30 -3.58 -3.58
CA LYS A 23 -19.75 -4.50 -2.53
C LYS A 23 -18.67 -5.57 -2.37
N SER A 24 -17.81 -5.40 -1.39
CA SER A 24 -16.77 -6.34 -1.03
C SER A 24 -17.36 -7.64 -0.45
N ALA A 25 -16.94 -8.78 -0.97
CA ALA A 25 -17.28 -10.07 -0.40
C ALA A 25 -16.40 -10.39 0.83
N ALA A 26 -15.14 -9.95 0.82
CA ALA A 26 -14.21 -10.13 1.93
C ALA A 26 -14.66 -9.37 3.19
N LEU A 27 -15.23 -8.17 2.99
CA LEU A 27 -15.70 -7.32 4.10
C LEU A 27 -17.20 -7.49 4.41
N GLY A 28 -17.97 -8.15 3.54
CA GLY A 28 -19.42 -8.25 3.70
C GLY A 28 -20.18 -6.91 3.58
N GLN A 29 -19.50 -5.82 3.23
CA GLN A 29 -20.03 -4.46 3.16
C GLN A 29 -19.54 -3.71 1.92
N ARG A 30 -20.01 -2.47 1.71
CA ARG A 30 -19.42 -1.59 0.70
C ARG A 30 -18.06 -1.09 1.17
N ALA A 31 -17.13 -0.98 0.22
CA ALA A 31 -15.80 -0.45 0.45
C ALA A 31 -15.41 0.45 -0.72
N ASP A 32 -14.58 1.43 -0.40
CA ASP A 32 -14.19 2.48 -1.31
C ASP A 32 -12.71 2.43 -1.62
N LEU A 33 -12.37 2.74 -2.86
CA LEU A 33 -11.01 3.05 -3.28
C LEU A 33 -11.01 4.25 -4.24
N LEU A 34 -9.92 4.99 -4.22
CA LEU A 34 -9.63 6.04 -5.17
C LEU A 34 -8.53 5.56 -6.11
N LEU A 35 -8.79 5.60 -7.42
CA LEU A 35 -7.78 5.34 -8.43
C LEU A 35 -7.25 6.64 -8.99
N PHE A 36 -5.95 6.68 -9.25
CA PHE A 36 -5.34 7.66 -10.13
C PHE A 36 -4.83 6.95 -11.39
N VAL A 37 -5.37 7.33 -12.54
CA VAL A 37 -5.00 6.82 -13.86
C VAL A 37 -4.35 7.97 -14.63
N PRO A 38 -3.01 7.95 -14.84
CA PRO A 38 -2.34 9.00 -15.59
C PRO A 38 -2.77 8.98 -17.05
N HIS A 39 -2.81 10.14 -17.71
CA HIS A 39 -3.26 10.23 -19.10
C HIS A 39 -2.42 9.37 -20.07
N GLN A 40 -1.15 9.11 -19.73
CA GLN A 40 -0.28 8.22 -20.52
C GLN A 40 -0.72 6.76 -20.48
N ALA A 41 -1.49 6.35 -19.49
CA ALA A 41 -1.96 4.96 -19.37
C ALA A 41 -3.06 4.62 -20.39
N ALA A 42 -3.76 5.61 -20.95
CA ALA A 42 -4.94 5.39 -21.82
C ALA A 42 -4.67 4.52 -23.06
N ALA A 43 -3.43 4.51 -23.57
CA ALA A 43 -3.04 3.73 -24.75
C ALA A 43 -2.21 2.48 -24.40
N LEU A 44 -2.05 2.18 -23.11
CA LEU A 44 -1.22 1.09 -22.60
C LEU A 44 -2.08 -0.06 -22.05
N GLN A 45 -1.47 -1.23 -21.99
CA GLN A 45 -2.04 -2.41 -21.31
C GLN A 45 -1.05 -2.92 -20.26
N ASP A 46 -1.58 -3.68 -19.30
CA ASP A 46 -0.81 -4.26 -18.22
C ASP A 46 0.01 -3.23 -17.43
N VAL A 47 -0.53 -2.01 -17.34
CA VAL A 47 0.12 -0.91 -16.62
C VAL A 47 0.31 -1.31 -15.15
N PRO A 48 1.50 -1.09 -14.56
CA PRO A 48 1.75 -1.40 -13.16
C PRO A 48 0.76 -0.73 -12.23
N LEU A 49 0.31 -1.47 -11.21
CA LEU A 49 -0.60 -1.00 -10.18
C LEU A 49 0.16 -0.85 -8.85
N VAL A 50 0.07 0.32 -8.24
CA VAL A 50 0.66 0.64 -6.95
C VAL A 50 -0.44 0.81 -5.91
N LEU A 51 -0.47 -0.06 -4.90
CA LEU A 51 -1.39 0.05 -3.77
C LEU A 51 -0.77 0.98 -2.73
N LEU A 52 -1.50 2.03 -2.32
CA LEU A 52 -1.08 2.97 -1.28
C LEU A 52 -2.01 2.87 -0.06
N LEU A 53 -1.50 2.27 1.02
CA LEU A 53 -2.24 2.03 2.26
C LEU A 53 -2.09 3.21 3.22
N HIS A 54 -3.21 3.70 3.76
CA HIS A 54 -3.22 4.79 4.75
C HIS A 54 -2.94 4.31 6.17
N GLY A 55 -2.68 5.22 7.10
CA GLY A 55 -2.54 4.96 8.53
C GLY A 55 -3.89 4.94 9.25
N VAL A 56 -3.88 4.77 10.58
CA VAL A 56 -5.07 4.90 11.42
C VAL A 56 -5.81 6.22 11.14
N TYR A 57 -7.13 6.24 11.33
CA TYR A 57 -8.03 7.37 11.07
C TYR A 57 -8.10 7.83 9.60
N GLY A 58 -7.41 7.11 8.69
CA GLY A 58 -7.37 7.44 7.27
C GLY A 58 -8.55 6.85 6.49
N SER A 59 -8.54 7.10 5.19
CA SER A 59 -9.49 6.52 4.24
C SER A 59 -8.89 6.59 2.83
N HIS A 60 -9.61 6.06 1.83
CA HIS A 60 -9.21 6.00 0.43
C HIS A 60 -8.74 7.34 -0.19
N TRP A 61 -9.24 8.46 0.30
CA TRP A 61 -8.88 9.80 -0.21
C TRP A 61 -7.58 10.37 0.37
N ALA A 62 -7.07 9.79 1.48
CA ALA A 62 -6.02 10.41 2.28
C ALA A 62 -4.71 10.62 1.51
N TRP A 63 -4.23 9.62 0.77
CA TRP A 63 -3.02 9.76 -0.03
C TRP A 63 -3.14 10.83 -1.11
N ALA A 64 -4.30 10.93 -1.76
CA ALA A 64 -4.52 11.94 -2.80
C ALA A 64 -4.66 13.36 -2.23
N PHE A 65 -5.50 13.55 -1.20
CA PHE A 65 -5.93 14.88 -0.76
C PHE A 65 -5.22 15.41 0.49
N LYS A 66 -4.42 14.59 1.16
CA LYS A 66 -3.45 15.04 2.19
C LYS A 66 -2.01 14.92 1.70
N GLY A 67 -1.70 13.88 0.93
CA GLY A 67 -0.35 13.57 0.46
C GLY A 67 -0.05 14.02 -0.98
N GLY A 68 -1.05 14.40 -1.79
CA GLY A 68 -0.84 14.81 -3.18
C GLY A 68 -0.26 13.68 -4.07
N ALA A 69 -0.50 12.41 -3.72
CA ALA A 69 0.13 11.26 -4.36
C ALA A 69 -0.05 11.24 -5.89
N HIS A 70 -1.26 11.55 -6.37
CA HIS A 70 -1.58 11.62 -7.80
C HIS A 70 -0.79 12.72 -8.52
N LEU A 71 -0.56 13.88 -7.87
CA LEU A 71 0.22 14.98 -8.44
C LEU A 71 1.70 14.61 -8.52
N THR A 72 2.24 13.98 -7.47
CA THR A 72 3.62 13.50 -7.45
C THR A 72 3.85 12.43 -8.52
N ALA A 73 2.94 11.46 -8.65
CA ALA A 73 3.02 10.43 -9.68
C ALA A 73 2.96 11.03 -11.09
N GLN A 74 2.00 11.93 -11.36
CA GLN A 74 1.87 12.56 -12.68
C GLN A 74 3.14 13.33 -13.04
N ARG A 75 3.69 14.13 -12.13
CA ARG A 75 4.93 14.89 -12.35
C ARG A 75 6.12 13.99 -12.67
N LEU A 76 6.25 12.86 -11.96
CA LEU A 76 7.34 11.90 -12.20
C LEU A 76 7.18 11.18 -13.54
N ILE A 77 5.96 10.85 -13.92
CA ILE A 77 5.64 10.24 -15.23
C ILE A 77 5.91 11.24 -16.36
N ASP A 78 5.45 12.49 -16.24
CA ASP A 78 5.65 13.55 -17.23
C ASP A 78 7.13 13.85 -17.49
N SER A 79 7.97 13.76 -16.44
CA SER A 79 9.41 13.95 -16.55
C SER A 79 10.17 12.70 -17.05
N GLY A 80 9.48 11.57 -17.26
CA GLY A 80 10.12 10.29 -17.62
C GLY A 80 10.95 9.67 -16.50
N ALA A 81 10.79 10.15 -15.24
CA ALA A 81 11.53 9.65 -14.09
C ALA A 81 11.05 8.28 -13.60
N ILE A 82 9.79 7.94 -13.91
CA ILE A 82 9.18 6.63 -13.69
C ILE A 82 8.30 6.26 -14.91
N PRO A 83 8.08 4.97 -15.18
CA PRO A 83 7.11 4.55 -16.19
C PRO A 83 5.68 4.94 -15.76
N PRO A 84 4.73 5.02 -16.70
CA PRO A 84 3.31 5.12 -16.37
C PRO A 84 2.89 4.01 -15.41
N LEU A 85 2.18 4.37 -14.34
CA LEU A 85 1.63 3.45 -13.34
C LEU A 85 0.31 4.00 -12.81
N VAL A 86 -0.58 3.12 -12.40
CA VAL A 86 -1.87 3.44 -11.77
C VAL A 86 -1.68 3.39 -10.26
N LEU A 87 -2.20 4.39 -9.52
CA LEU A 87 -2.26 4.32 -8.06
C LEU A 87 -3.66 3.83 -7.65
N ALA A 88 -3.71 2.84 -6.77
CA ALA A 88 -4.92 2.43 -6.07
C ALA A 88 -4.78 2.75 -4.59
N MET A 89 -5.66 3.60 -4.10
CA MET A 89 -5.69 4.09 -2.73
C MET A 89 -6.97 3.58 -2.06
N PRO A 90 -6.99 2.37 -1.50
CA PRO A 90 -8.17 1.81 -0.85
C PRO A 90 -8.40 2.43 0.53
N SER A 91 -9.66 2.40 1.01
CA SER A 91 -9.92 2.38 2.45
C SER A 91 -9.42 1.05 3.03
N ASP A 92 -9.11 1.04 4.32
CA ASP A 92 -8.76 -0.18 5.03
C ASP A 92 -10.00 -1.06 5.37
N GLY A 93 -11.18 -0.70 4.85
CA GLY A 93 -12.47 -1.29 5.17
C GLY A 93 -13.26 -0.48 6.20
N LEU A 94 -12.68 0.60 6.75
CA LEU A 94 -13.30 1.51 7.73
C LEU A 94 -13.84 0.78 8.98
N TRP A 95 -13.03 -0.14 9.50
CA TRP A 95 -13.30 -0.79 10.77
C TRP A 95 -12.67 0.01 11.91
N GLY A 96 -13.51 0.63 12.74
CA GLY A 96 -13.05 1.44 13.86
C GLY A 96 -12.01 2.49 13.45
N ASP A 97 -10.98 2.63 14.28
CA ASP A 97 -9.85 3.52 14.02
C ASP A 97 -8.83 2.95 13.03
N GLY A 98 -8.85 1.61 12.81
CA GLY A 98 -7.99 0.95 11.84
C GLY A 98 -8.02 -0.57 11.90
N SER A 99 -8.14 -1.21 10.74
CA SER A 99 -8.22 -2.67 10.61
C SER A 99 -6.89 -3.41 10.75
N GLY A 100 -5.77 -2.69 10.74
CA GLY A 100 -4.43 -3.29 10.68
C GLY A 100 -4.14 -4.01 9.36
N TYR A 101 -5.08 -4.00 8.41
CA TYR A 101 -4.99 -4.77 7.15
C TYR A 101 -4.79 -6.27 7.39
N VAL A 102 -5.34 -6.81 8.49
CA VAL A 102 -5.27 -8.23 8.85
C VAL A 102 -6.66 -8.87 8.82
N PRO A 103 -6.77 -10.20 8.72
CA PRO A 103 -8.05 -10.88 8.87
C PRO A 103 -8.63 -10.65 10.28
N HIS A 104 -9.93 -10.38 10.35
CA HIS A 104 -10.72 -10.39 11.57
C HIS A 104 -11.69 -11.58 11.55
N ALA A 105 -12.35 -11.84 12.67
CA ALA A 105 -13.26 -13.00 12.80
C ALA A 105 -14.40 -13.02 11.76
N GLU A 106 -14.94 -11.86 11.41
CA GLU A 106 -16.09 -11.73 10.51
C GLU A 106 -15.76 -11.03 9.18
N GLN A 107 -14.60 -10.39 9.07
CA GLN A 107 -14.19 -9.57 7.93
C GLN A 107 -12.73 -9.84 7.60
N ASP A 108 -12.42 -10.00 6.32
CA ASP A 108 -11.06 -10.25 5.87
C ASP A 108 -10.48 -9.01 5.17
N PHE A 109 -9.87 -8.13 5.97
CA PHE A 109 -9.25 -6.89 5.47
C PHE A 109 -7.97 -7.16 4.66
N GLU A 110 -7.31 -8.29 4.92
CA GLU A 110 -6.18 -8.74 4.11
C GLU A 110 -6.62 -9.11 2.70
N ARG A 111 -7.66 -9.95 2.59
CA ARG A 111 -8.22 -10.37 1.30
C ARG A 111 -8.80 -9.21 0.50
N TRP A 112 -9.39 -8.22 1.18
CA TRP A 112 -9.81 -6.98 0.55
C TRP A 112 -8.65 -6.33 -0.22
N ILE A 113 -7.49 -6.17 0.40
CA ILE A 113 -6.32 -5.53 -0.21
C ILE A 113 -5.67 -6.41 -1.29
N ILE A 114 -5.51 -7.71 -1.03
CA ILE A 114 -4.73 -8.60 -1.90
C ILE A 114 -5.50 -9.01 -3.17
N ASP A 115 -6.79 -9.25 -3.06
CA ASP A 115 -7.60 -9.80 -4.15
C ASP A 115 -8.57 -8.78 -4.72
N GLU A 116 -9.35 -8.11 -3.87
CA GLU A 116 -10.48 -7.32 -4.35
C GLU A 116 -10.06 -5.92 -4.83
N VAL A 117 -9.10 -5.26 -4.20
CA VAL A 117 -8.61 -3.94 -4.65
C VAL A 117 -7.99 -4.01 -6.05
N PRO A 118 -7.07 -4.97 -6.37
CA PRO A 118 -6.58 -5.12 -7.75
C PRO A 118 -7.68 -5.48 -8.74
N ALA A 119 -8.64 -6.33 -8.36
CA ALA A 119 -9.76 -6.68 -9.23
C ALA A 119 -10.66 -5.46 -9.51
N ALA A 120 -10.94 -4.62 -8.50
CA ALA A 120 -11.70 -3.40 -8.67
C ALA A 120 -10.96 -2.38 -9.56
N ALA A 121 -9.65 -2.26 -9.41
CA ALA A 121 -8.83 -1.42 -10.27
C ALA A 121 -8.89 -1.86 -11.74
N CYS A 122 -8.80 -3.18 -12.01
CA CYS A 122 -8.93 -3.74 -13.36
C CYS A 122 -10.33 -3.55 -13.94
N GLU A 123 -11.38 -3.61 -13.13
CA GLU A 123 -12.75 -3.37 -13.58
C GLU A 123 -13.00 -1.89 -13.90
N ALA A 124 -12.37 -0.97 -13.14
CA ALA A 124 -12.51 0.49 -13.35
C ALA A 124 -11.59 1.04 -14.44
N CYS A 125 -10.48 0.39 -14.73
CA CYS A 125 -9.42 0.92 -15.61
C CYS A 125 -8.93 -0.14 -16.59
N SER A 126 -9.22 0.03 -17.87
CA SER A 126 -8.82 -0.90 -18.94
C SER A 126 -7.30 -0.98 -19.17
N ALA A 127 -6.53 -0.05 -18.64
CA ALA A 127 -5.07 -0.11 -18.70
C ALA A 127 -4.47 -1.14 -17.73
N CYS A 128 -5.23 -1.54 -16.70
CA CYS A 128 -4.85 -2.58 -15.76
C CYS A 128 -5.45 -3.93 -16.16
N SER A 129 -4.76 -5.00 -15.82
CA SER A 129 -5.21 -6.38 -16.03
C SER A 129 -4.78 -7.28 -14.86
N PRO A 130 -5.26 -8.53 -14.79
CA PRO A 130 -4.82 -9.49 -13.77
C PRO A 130 -3.32 -9.81 -13.79
N VAL A 131 -2.61 -9.50 -14.90
CA VAL A 131 -1.16 -9.70 -15.03
C VAL A 131 -0.36 -8.41 -14.83
N SER A 132 -1.02 -7.28 -14.60
CA SER A 132 -0.36 -6.02 -14.22
C SER A 132 0.59 -6.21 -13.04
N PRO A 133 1.85 -5.75 -13.13
CA PRO A 133 2.79 -5.81 -12.01
C PRO A 133 2.25 -5.03 -10.81
N LEU A 134 2.33 -5.62 -9.61
CA LEU A 134 1.88 -4.97 -8.37
C LEU A 134 3.06 -4.45 -7.55
N CYS A 135 2.93 -3.22 -7.04
CA CYS A 135 3.74 -2.71 -5.94
C CYS A 135 2.81 -2.29 -4.80
N ILE A 136 3.34 -2.26 -3.58
CA ILE A 136 2.56 -1.87 -2.41
C ILE A 136 3.38 -0.95 -1.51
N ALA A 137 2.77 0.14 -1.04
CA ALA A 137 3.36 0.99 -0.01
C ALA A 137 2.31 1.43 0.99
N GLY A 138 2.76 1.90 2.13
CA GLY A 138 1.87 2.50 3.11
C GLY A 138 2.62 3.29 4.17
N LEU A 139 1.88 4.09 4.92
CA LEU A 139 2.38 4.87 6.04
C LEU A 139 1.83 4.37 7.37
N SER A 140 2.61 4.42 8.44
CA SER A 140 2.17 4.05 9.78
C SER A 140 1.55 2.64 9.83
N MET A 141 0.27 2.49 10.19
CA MET A 141 -0.48 1.23 10.07
C MET A 141 -0.46 0.66 8.65
N GLY A 142 -0.55 1.52 7.62
CA GLY A 142 -0.45 1.09 6.22
C GLY A 142 0.95 0.58 5.86
N GLY A 143 2.01 1.10 6.50
CA GLY A 143 3.37 0.57 6.37
C GLY A 143 3.49 -0.84 6.95
N PHE A 144 2.87 -1.08 8.11
CA PHE A 144 2.72 -2.43 8.68
C PHE A 144 2.01 -3.36 7.70
N GLY A 145 0.84 -2.94 7.19
CA GLY A 145 0.08 -3.71 6.21
C GLY A 145 0.89 -4.05 4.96
N ALA A 146 1.53 -3.06 4.35
CA ALA A 146 2.29 -3.22 3.12
C ALA A 146 3.48 -4.20 3.28
N LEU A 147 4.30 -4.01 4.30
CA LEU A 147 5.48 -4.85 4.54
C LEU A 147 5.09 -6.28 4.97
N ARG A 148 4.06 -6.40 5.81
CA ARG A 148 3.53 -7.71 6.23
C ARG A 148 2.96 -8.49 5.03
N LEU A 149 2.15 -7.84 4.20
CA LEU A 149 1.59 -8.45 3.00
C LEU A 149 2.67 -8.86 1.99
N ALA A 150 3.74 -8.08 1.87
CA ALA A 150 4.90 -8.45 1.05
C ALA A 150 5.58 -9.75 1.55
N GLY A 151 5.65 -9.97 2.85
CA GLY A 151 6.16 -11.22 3.43
C GLY A 151 5.21 -12.41 3.23
N ARG A 152 3.92 -12.20 3.38
CA ARG A 152 2.91 -13.27 3.24
C ARG A 152 2.67 -13.68 1.79
N TYR A 153 2.72 -12.73 0.86
CA TYR A 153 2.44 -12.90 -0.57
C TYR A 153 3.59 -12.41 -1.44
N PRO A 154 4.83 -12.91 -1.21
CA PRO A 154 6.01 -12.33 -1.85
C PRO A 154 5.97 -12.39 -3.38
N GLN A 155 5.28 -13.38 -3.96
CA GLN A 155 5.16 -13.55 -5.42
C GLN A 155 4.14 -12.58 -6.05
N ARG A 156 3.32 -11.91 -5.24
CA ARG A 156 2.31 -10.96 -5.75
C ARG A 156 2.92 -9.59 -6.06
N PHE A 157 4.05 -9.26 -5.44
CA PHE A 157 4.61 -7.92 -5.51
C PHE A 157 5.99 -7.89 -6.16
N VAL A 158 6.22 -6.87 -6.97
CA VAL A 158 7.55 -6.52 -7.51
C VAL A 158 8.37 -5.79 -6.46
N ALA A 159 7.73 -4.88 -5.73
CA ALA A 159 8.36 -4.10 -4.67
C ALA A 159 7.35 -3.72 -3.58
N ALA A 160 7.85 -3.50 -2.37
CA ALA A 160 7.08 -3.02 -1.24
C ALA A 160 7.83 -1.93 -0.47
N ALA A 161 7.08 -0.96 0.09
CA ALA A 161 7.67 0.10 0.89
C ALA A 161 6.82 0.45 2.12
N GLY A 162 7.51 0.92 3.18
CA GLY A 162 6.87 1.39 4.40
C GLY A 162 7.45 2.70 4.88
N HIS A 163 6.56 3.70 5.08
CA HIS A 163 6.90 5.01 5.63
C HIS A 163 6.52 5.08 7.09
N SER A 164 7.45 5.43 7.99
CA SER A 164 7.15 5.57 9.42
C SER A 164 6.33 4.39 9.94
N SER A 165 6.74 3.17 9.62
CA SER A 165 5.90 1.99 9.77
C SER A 165 5.67 1.62 11.23
N VAL A 166 4.44 1.25 11.59
CA VAL A 166 4.19 0.32 12.68
C VAL A 166 4.91 -0.99 12.31
N THR A 167 5.66 -1.55 13.22
CA THR A 167 6.45 -2.78 12.99
C THR A 167 5.88 -3.99 13.72
N GLU A 168 5.14 -3.72 14.80
CA GLU A 168 4.45 -4.71 15.62
C GLU A 168 3.00 -4.26 15.84
N ALA A 169 2.03 -5.15 15.66
CA ALA A 169 0.60 -4.83 15.78
C ALA A 169 0.24 -4.21 17.16
N ALA A 170 0.96 -4.59 18.22
CA ALA A 170 0.75 -4.04 19.57
C ALA A 170 0.99 -2.52 19.65
N GLN A 171 1.74 -1.94 18.73
CA GLN A 171 1.96 -0.49 18.67
C GLN A 171 0.70 0.29 18.26
N LEU A 172 -0.32 -0.40 17.73
CA LEU A 172 -1.61 0.18 17.40
C LEU A 172 -2.53 0.33 18.62
N ASP A 173 -2.32 -0.46 19.68
CA ASP A 173 -3.21 -0.46 20.85
C ASP A 173 -3.44 0.93 21.48
N PRO A 174 -2.43 1.80 21.65
CA PRO A 174 -2.65 3.14 22.19
C PRO A 174 -3.27 4.13 21.18
N LEU A 175 -3.39 3.74 19.93
CA LEU A 175 -3.89 4.59 18.85
C LEU A 175 -5.34 4.29 18.46
N MET A 176 -5.91 3.18 18.92
CA MET A 176 -7.22 2.70 18.52
C MET A 176 -8.13 2.57 19.74
N ALA A 177 -9.39 2.93 19.58
CA ALA A 177 -10.42 2.69 20.60
C ALA A 177 -10.81 1.21 20.66
N GLU A 178 -10.71 0.49 19.55
CA GLU A 178 -11.05 -0.92 19.45
C GLU A 178 -9.91 -1.81 19.92
N THR A 179 -10.27 -2.94 20.53
CA THR A 179 -9.28 -3.97 20.92
C THR A 179 -8.98 -4.90 19.75
N ARG A 180 -7.75 -5.41 19.70
CA ARG A 180 -7.35 -6.42 18.70
C ARG A 180 -7.90 -7.84 18.99
N ALA A 181 -8.79 -8.02 19.96
CA ALA A 181 -9.34 -9.32 20.33
C ALA A 181 -10.09 -10.02 19.19
N GLY A 182 -10.65 -9.24 18.24
CA GLY A 182 -11.32 -9.78 17.04
C GLY A 182 -10.38 -10.09 15.88
N TRP A 183 -9.09 -9.85 16.01
CA TRP A 183 -8.13 -10.13 14.94
C TRP A 183 -7.89 -11.65 14.84
N ALA A 184 -8.03 -12.19 13.63
CA ALA A 184 -7.80 -13.61 13.34
C ALA A 184 -6.40 -13.88 12.77
N ALA A 185 -5.50 -12.89 12.86
CA ALA A 185 -4.12 -13.02 12.41
C ALA A 185 -3.34 -14.00 13.30
N ALA A 186 -2.56 -14.89 12.70
CA ALA A 186 -1.64 -15.73 13.47
C ALA A 186 -0.57 -14.86 14.18
N PRO A 187 0.01 -15.33 15.31
CA PRO A 187 1.02 -14.55 16.03
C PRO A 187 2.19 -14.06 15.16
N ALA A 188 2.65 -14.91 14.22
CA ALA A 188 3.70 -14.52 13.26
C ALA A 188 3.27 -13.39 12.32
N ASP A 189 1.98 -13.17 12.13
CA ASP A 189 1.42 -12.16 11.23
C ASP A 189 1.16 -10.82 11.94
N THR A 190 1.44 -10.74 13.23
CA THR A 190 1.34 -9.51 14.03
C THR A 190 2.66 -8.73 14.10
N SER A 191 3.71 -9.23 13.41
CA SER A 191 5.05 -8.66 13.35
C SER A 191 5.55 -8.61 11.90
N VAL A 192 6.06 -7.46 11.48
CA VAL A 192 6.62 -7.28 10.13
C VAL A 192 7.82 -8.20 9.91
N ILE A 193 8.77 -8.23 10.86
CA ILE A 193 9.97 -9.07 10.71
C ILE A 193 9.60 -10.56 10.67
N SER A 194 8.62 -10.98 11.46
CA SER A 194 8.17 -12.38 11.48
C SER A 194 7.53 -12.78 10.15
N ALA A 195 6.68 -11.91 9.58
CA ALA A 195 6.07 -12.14 8.27
C ALA A 195 7.11 -12.24 7.16
N LEU A 196 8.11 -11.32 7.13
CA LEU A 196 9.17 -11.33 6.13
C LEU A 196 10.09 -12.55 6.26
N ARG A 197 10.44 -12.99 7.48
CA ARG A 197 11.22 -14.20 7.73
C ARG A 197 10.48 -15.49 7.36
N SER A 198 9.16 -15.49 7.46
CA SER A 198 8.32 -16.65 7.16
C SER A 198 7.99 -16.78 5.67
N ALA A 199 8.48 -15.89 4.83
CA ALA A 199 8.22 -15.90 3.40
C ALA A 199 8.65 -17.23 2.76
N ARG A 200 7.75 -17.84 1.97
CA ARG A 200 7.98 -19.15 1.32
C ARG A 200 8.53 -19.02 -0.12
N ALA A 201 8.84 -17.81 -0.54
CA ALA A 201 9.40 -17.49 -1.84
C ALA A 201 10.33 -16.27 -1.70
N PRO A 202 11.15 -15.95 -2.70
CA PRO A 202 11.97 -14.75 -2.68
C PRO A 202 11.11 -13.50 -2.43
N LEU A 203 11.57 -12.66 -1.50
CA LEU A 203 10.89 -11.41 -1.18
C LEU A 203 10.98 -10.42 -2.35
N PRO A 204 9.98 -9.55 -2.52
CA PRO A 204 10.07 -8.41 -3.43
C PRO A 204 11.18 -7.44 -2.98
N ALA A 205 11.52 -6.48 -3.84
CA ALA A 205 12.39 -5.39 -3.42
C ALA A 205 11.75 -4.60 -2.27
N LEU A 206 12.51 -4.29 -1.21
CA LEU A 206 12.00 -3.64 -0.01
C LEU A 206 12.64 -2.26 0.19
N HIS A 207 11.80 -1.26 0.53
CA HIS A 207 12.22 0.08 0.93
C HIS A 207 11.50 0.52 2.19
N LEU A 208 12.26 1.05 3.15
CA LEU A 208 11.72 1.56 4.41
C LEU A 208 12.32 2.95 4.66
N ASP A 209 11.50 3.87 5.14
CA ASP A 209 11.98 5.15 5.64
C ASP A 209 11.21 5.59 6.90
N CYS A 210 11.86 6.44 7.71
CA CYS A 210 11.25 7.01 8.89
C CYS A 210 11.84 8.39 9.19
N GLY A 211 11.01 9.29 9.68
CA GLY A 211 11.46 10.59 10.17
C GLY A 211 12.28 10.46 11.45
N ARG A 212 13.35 11.28 11.60
CA ARG A 212 14.19 11.25 12.80
C ARG A 212 13.46 11.69 14.07
N ASP A 213 12.42 12.53 13.91
CA ASP A 213 11.58 13.03 15.00
C ASP A 213 10.27 12.24 15.14
N ASP A 214 10.15 11.08 14.46
CA ASP A 214 8.97 10.23 14.47
C ASP A 214 8.96 9.37 15.73
N PRO A 215 7.83 9.25 16.47
CA PRO A 215 7.74 8.37 17.64
C PRO A 215 8.02 6.88 17.33
N LEU A 216 7.90 6.46 16.06
CA LEU A 216 8.20 5.10 15.63
C LEU A 216 9.65 4.91 15.15
N ILE A 217 10.52 5.93 15.23
CA ILE A 217 11.89 5.85 14.71
C ILE A 217 12.67 4.67 15.30
N GLU A 218 12.60 4.48 16.62
CA GLU A 218 13.33 3.39 17.29
C GLU A 218 12.78 1.99 16.90
N ALA A 219 11.48 1.88 16.60
CA ALA A 219 10.90 0.64 16.11
C ALA A 219 11.38 0.34 14.67
N ASN A 220 11.49 1.36 13.82
CA ASN A 220 11.99 1.22 12.45
C ASN A 220 13.49 0.92 12.42
N ARG A 221 14.30 1.51 13.33
CA ARG A 221 15.72 1.17 13.52
C ARG A 221 15.91 -0.28 13.94
N ARG A 222 15.09 -0.77 14.88
CA ARG A 222 15.11 -2.19 15.27
C ARG A 222 14.75 -3.09 14.10
N LEU A 223 13.68 -2.80 13.37
CA LEU A 223 13.30 -3.56 12.18
C LEU A 223 14.44 -3.61 11.15
N HIS A 224 15.09 -2.47 10.87
CA HIS A 224 16.25 -2.40 10.00
C HIS A 224 17.37 -3.34 10.45
N ALA A 225 17.76 -3.28 11.73
CA ALA A 225 18.80 -4.15 12.29
C ALA A 225 18.42 -5.64 12.24
N GLU A 226 17.16 -5.97 12.48
CA GLU A 226 16.64 -7.36 12.41
C GLU A 226 16.62 -7.90 10.97
N LEU A 227 16.29 -7.05 10.00
CA LEU A 227 16.35 -7.41 8.58
C LEU A 227 17.80 -7.64 8.14
N GLN A 228 18.74 -6.79 8.57
CA GLN A 228 20.19 -6.99 8.32
C GLN A 228 20.66 -8.31 8.94
N ALA A 229 20.35 -8.57 10.20
CA ALA A 229 20.72 -9.81 10.90
C ALA A 229 20.12 -11.06 10.24
N ALA A 230 18.95 -10.93 9.60
CA ALA A 230 18.30 -12.01 8.86
C ALA A 230 18.82 -12.18 7.42
N GLY A 231 19.73 -11.30 6.95
CA GLY A 231 20.20 -11.31 5.56
C GLY A 231 19.14 -10.89 4.54
N ILE A 232 18.08 -10.20 4.96
CA ILE A 232 17.00 -9.73 4.09
C ILE A 232 17.43 -8.40 3.44
N ALA A 233 17.62 -8.44 2.13
CA ALA A 233 18.02 -7.27 1.35
C ALA A 233 16.89 -6.20 1.38
N HIS A 234 17.24 -4.97 1.72
CA HIS A 234 16.32 -3.84 1.76
C HIS A 234 17.06 -2.51 1.68
N ARG A 235 16.35 -1.45 1.30
CA ARG A 235 16.81 -0.06 1.45
C ARG A 235 16.21 0.51 2.75
N TYR A 236 16.99 1.25 3.49
CA TYR A 236 16.54 1.99 4.68
C TYR A 236 17.07 3.41 4.64
N ALA A 237 16.23 4.38 4.95
CA ALA A 237 16.58 5.78 5.00
C ALA A 237 15.94 6.48 6.21
N GLU A 238 16.66 7.44 6.78
CA GLU A 238 16.14 8.35 7.81
C GLU A 238 16.26 9.78 7.32
N HIS A 239 15.18 10.52 7.40
CA HIS A 239 15.12 11.91 6.97
C HIS A 239 14.67 12.83 8.11
N ASP A 240 14.86 14.13 7.95
CA ASP A 240 14.33 15.12 8.88
C ASP A 240 12.81 15.17 8.80
N GLY A 241 12.14 15.20 9.94
CA GLY A 241 10.69 15.25 10.08
C GLY A 241 10.15 14.17 11.00
N GLY A 242 8.84 14.20 11.23
CA GLY A 242 8.13 13.33 12.17
C GLY A 242 6.92 12.65 11.56
N HIS A 243 6.02 12.16 12.40
CA HIS A 243 4.85 11.36 12.03
C HIS A 243 3.70 12.23 11.48
N HIS A 244 3.86 12.79 10.28
CA HIS A 244 2.89 13.71 9.70
C HIS A 244 2.90 13.71 8.16
N TRP A 245 1.80 14.19 7.57
CA TRP A 245 1.57 14.17 6.12
C TRP A 245 2.62 14.92 5.30
N ALA A 246 3.22 16.01 5.82
CA ALA A 246 4.26 16.73 5.09
C ALA A 246 5.52 15.87 4.88
N TYR A 247 5.83 14.99 5.84
CA TYR A 247 6.90 14.00 5.71
C TYR A 247 6.56 12.97 4.63
N TRP A 248 5.43 12.30 4.76
CA TRP A 248 5.02 11.23 3.84
C TRP A 248 4.80 11.72 2.41
N ALA A 249 4.20 12.88 2.23
CA ALA A 249 4.02 13.50 0.91
C ALA A 249 5.36 13.77 0.20
N ARG A 250 6.36 14.23 0.95
CA ARG A 250 7.70 14.52 0.43
C ARG A 250 8.42 13.24 0.01
N HIS A 251 8.42 12.20 0.87
CA HIS A 251 9.19 10.97 0.66
C HIS A 251 8.47 9.92 -0.19
N LEU A 252 7.20 10.13 -0.54
CA LEU A 252 6.52 9.32 -1.54
C LEU A 252 7.23 9.35 -2.90
N GLU A 253 7.88 10.47 -3.26
CA GLU A 253 8.67 10.56 -4.49
C GLU A 253 9.77 9.50 -4.54
N ASP A 254 10.52 9.32 -3.45
CA ASP A 254 11.60 8.34 -3.34
C ASP A 254 11.06 6.92 -3.51
N THR A 255 9.92 6.63 -2.91
CA THR A 255 9.21 5.35 -3.05
C THR A 255 8.75 5.10 -4.49
N LEU A 256 8.14 6.09 -5.16
CA LEU A 256 7.70 5.92 -6.54
C LEU A 256 8.89 5.73 -7.50
N ARG A 257 10.00 6.42 -7.29
CA ARG A 257 11.25 6.20 -8.03
C ARG A 257 11.82 4.81 -7.77
N PHE A 258 11.81 4.34 -6.52
CA PHE A 258 12.22 2.98 -6.17
C PHE A 258 11.36 1.93 -6.88
N PHE A 259 10.05 2.10 -6.93
CA PHE A 259 9.13 1.22 -7.65
C PHE A 259 9.39 1.26 -9.16
N GLY A 260 9.56 2.46 -9.74
CA GLY A 260 9.90 2.61 -11.15
C GLY A 260 11.15 1.82 -11.52
N GLN A 261 12.19 1.89 -10.69
CA GLN A 261 13.43 1.14 -10.90
C GLN A 261 13.24 -0.38 -10.77
N ALA A 262 12.47 -0.83 -9.77
CA ALA A 262 12.18 -2.26 -9.60
C ALA A 262 11.36 -2.83 -10.76
N LEU A 263 10.41 -2.06 -11.29
CA LEU A 263 9.58 -2.43 -12.44
C LEU A 263 10.41 -2.55 -13.73
N LEU A 264 11.38 -1.64 -13.97
CA LEU A 264 12.27 -1.69 -15.12
C LEU A 264 13.27 -2.86 -15.06
N ASN A 265 13.68 -3.27 -13.86
CA ASN A 265 14.62 -4.38 -13.66
C ASN A 265 13.93 -5.76 -13.65
N ARG A 266 12.60 -5.80 -13.79
CA ARG A 266 11.85 -7.05 -13.85
C ARG A 266 12.14 -7.76 -15.16
N THR A 267 12.71 -8.96 -15.10
CA THR A 267 12.75 -9.85 -16.27
C THR A 267 11.31 -10.26 -16.60
N PRO A 268 10.81 -10.10 -17.84
CA PRO A 268 9.50 -10.62 -18.21
C PRO A 268 9.44 -12.11 -17.89
N THR A 269 8.48 -12.52 -17.08
CA THR A 269 8.17 -13.95 -16.95
C THR A 269 7.55 -14.41 -18.25
N SER A 270 8.32 -15.21 -19.00
CA SER A 270 7.89 -15.89 -20.23
C SER A 270 6.73 -16.86 -19.98
#